data_37b6c8fe312e5b1de6b176f209d3eb13
#
_entry.id   37b6c8fe312e5b1de6b176f209d3eb13
#
_cell.length_a   1.000
_cell.length_b   1.000
_cell.length_c   1.000
_cell.angle_alpha   90.00
_cell.angle_beta   90.00
_cell.angle_gamma   90.00
#
_symmetry.space_group_name_H-M   'P 1'
#
loop_
_entity.id
_entity.type
_entity.pdbx_description
1 polymer ?
#
loop_
_entity_poly.entity_id
_entity_poly.type
_entity_poly.pdbx_seq_one_letter_code
_entity_poly.pdbx_strand_id
1 'polypeptide(L)'
;MSNHSLSVILALLLCCISGCRGSHGKEERQYDGLQQIKDSGELVALTLYSSTSYFIYRGQDMGFQYELSEQFAKSLGVKLRIEVVRSVHELIEQLQAGKGDLIAYNLPITKEWKDSLIYCGEEIITHQVIVQRNGGGNKPLKDVTELIGKDIYVKPGKYYERLVNLDDELGGGIRIHQVTNDSISTEDLITQVAQGKIPYTVADNDVAQLNATYYPNLNIGLSISFDQRASWAVRKDSPQLAAIADKWHAENVTSPAYTASMKRYFEISKIFPHSPILSLREGKISHYDDLFKKYAPDINWDWRLLASLAYTESNFDTTAVSWAGAKGLMQLMPSTARAMGVPAGKEQNPEESIKAATKYIVAMDKSFAQVPQEERINFILAAYNSGIGHVQDAMALAEKYGKN
;
A
#
# COMPACT_ATOMS: atom_id res chain seq x y z
N MET A 1 -57.12 11.94 67.59
CA MET A 1 -56.99 11.10 66.40
C MET A 1 -55.64 11.33 65.87
N SER A 2 -54.73 10.58 65.90
CA SER A 2 -54.30 9.28 66.32
C SER A 2 -52.90 9.09 65.73
N ASN A 3 -51.89 9.13 66.62
CA ASN A 3 -50.48 9.00 66.27
C ASN A 3 -50.09 7.54 65.83
N HIS A 4 -51.09 6.68 65.53
CA HIS A 4 -50.82 5.27 65.13
C HIS A 4 -50.73 5.06 63.62
N SER A 5 -51.16 5.97 62.78
CA SER A 5 -51.10 5.83 61.32
C SER A 5 -49.69 6.14 60.72
N LEU A 6 -48.91 6.97 61.43
CA LEU A 6 -47.61 7.40 60.96
C LEU A 6 -46.51 6.33 61.23
N SER A 7 -46.66 5.54 62.29
CA SER A 7 -45.72 4.50 62.68
C SER A 7 -45.77 3.24 61.77
N VAL A 8 -46.96 2.93 61.22
CA VAL A 8 -47.13 1.78 60.31
C VAL A 8 -46.58 2.05 58.94
N ILE A 9 -46.67 3.30 58.47
CA ILE A 9 -46.11 3.71 57.16
C ILE A 9 -44.55 3.74 57.22
N LEU A 10 -43.96 4.12 58.36
CA LEU A 10 -42.54 4.16 58.56
C LEU A 10 -41.95 2.75 58.68
N ALA A 11 -42.68 1.78 59.25
CA ALA A 11 -42.25 0.39 59.34
C ALA A 11 -42.27 -0.38 57.99
N LEU A 12 -43.28 0.00 57.11
CA LEU A 12 -43.33 -0.57 55.76
C LEU A 12 -42.28 0.00 54.80
N LEU A 13 -41.77 1.20 55.04
CA LEU A 13 -40.68 1.78 54.27
C LEU A 13 -39.30 1.24 54.66
N LEU A 14 -39.10 0.74 55.90
CA LEU A 14 -37.85 0.13 56.35
C LEU A 14 -37.70 -1.33 55.91
N CYS A 15 -38.76 -2.05 55.60
CA CYS A 15 -38.71 -3.42 55.11
C CYS A 15 -38.36 -3.52 53.61
N CYS A 16 -38.44 -2.44 52.83
CA CYS A 16 -38.05 -2.44 51.40
C CYS A 16 -36.55 -2.17 51.15
N ILE A 17 -35.74 -1.87 52.20
CA ILE A 17 -34.33 -1.54 52.05
C ILE A 17 -33.40 -2.75 52.36
N SER A 18 -33.98 -3.89 52.85
CA SER A 18 -33.16 -5.06 53.27
C SER A 18 -33.20 -6.25 52.29
N GLY A 19 -33.71 -6.10 51.11
CA GLY A 19 -33.78 -7.16 50.13
C GLY A 19 -33.02 -6.81 48.86
N CYS A 20 -31.89 -7.45 48.63
CA CYS A 20 -31.02 -7.51 47.46
C CYS A 20 -29.66 -6.85 47.67
N ARG A 21 -28.87 -7.36 48.63
CA ARG A 21 -27.43 -7.46 48.42
C ARG A 21 -27.17 -8.79 47.71
N GLY A 22 -27.68 -8.91 46.49
CA GLY A 22 -27.13 -9.80 45.50
C GLY A 22 -25.82 -9.17 45.07
N SER A 23 -24.72 -9.84 45.36
CA SER A 23 -23.42 -9.63 44.75
C SER A 23 -23.60 -9.82 43.24
N HIS A 24 -24.05 -8.78 42.55
CA HIS A 24 -23.78 -8.68 41.13
C HIS A 24 -22.29 -8.31 41.07
N GLY A 25 -21.45 -9.34 41.01
CA GLY A 25 -20.20 -9.22 40.38
C GLY A 25 -20.51 -8.46 39.05
N LYS A 26 -19.96 -7.28 38.88
CA LYS A 26 -19.82 -6.72 37.56
C LYS A 26 -19.04 -7.80 36.78
N GLU A 27 -19.78 -8.63 36.01
CA GLU A 27 -19.21 -9.20 34.83
C GLU A 27 -18.76 -7.96 34.03
N GLU A 28 -17.49 -7.64 34.15
CA GLU A 28 -16.84 -6.85 33.13
C GLU A 28 -17.17 -7.60 31.83
N ARG A 29 -18.12 -7.07 31.06
CA ARG A 29 -18.36 -7.57 29.71
C ARG A 29 -17.01 -7.43 29.03
N GLN A 30 -16.30 -8.55 28.93
CA GLN A 30 -15.07 -8.63 28.20
C GLN A 30 -15.40 -8.12 26.82
N TYR A 31 -14.77 -7.02 26.42
CA TYR A 31 -14.98 -6.39 25.12
C TYR A 31 -14.66 -7.44 24.06
N ASP A 32 -15.66 -7.99 23.41
CA ASP A 32 -15.49 -8.96 22.36
C ASP A 32 -15.43 -8.22 21.01
N GLY A 33 -14.23 -7.73 20.68
CA GLY A 33 -13.97 -7.05 19.43
C GLY A 33 -14.35 -7.88 18.20
N LEU A 34 -14.23 -9.20 18.27
CA LEU A 34 -14.64 -10.11 17.20
C LEU A 34 -16.16 -10.10 16.97
N GLN A 35 -16.96 -10.09 18.04
CA GLN A 35 -18.42 -10.04 17.92
C GLN A 35 -18.87 -8.72 17.30
N GLN A 36 -18.24 -7.61 17.67
CA GLN A 36 -18.54 -6.30 17.07
C GLN A 36 -18.22 -6.26 15.57
N ILE A 37 -17.08 -6.84 15.14
CA ILE A 37 -16.73 -6.97 13.73
C ILE A 37 -17.79 -7.77 12.97
N LYS A 38 -18.26 -8.88 13.54
CA LYS A 38 -19.30 -9.71 12.93
C LYS A 38 -20.66 -9.00 12.87
N ASP A 39 -21.01 -8.28 13.91
CA ASP A 39 -22.29 -7.54 14.00
C ASP A 39 -22.30 -6.33 13.06
N SER A 40 -21.17 -5.63 12.91
CA SER A 40 -21.02 -4.52 11.96
C SER A 40 -20.89 -5.00 10.51
N GLY A 41 -20.46 -6.24 10.31
CA GLY A 41 -20.14 -6.80 8.99
C GLY A 41 -18.88 -6.21 8.35
N GLU A 42 -18.01 -5.54 9.15
CA GLU A 42 -16.84 -4.83 8.67
C GLU A 42 -15.64 -5.04 9.61
N LEU A 43 -14.47 -5.33 9.04
CA LEU A 43 -13.15 -5.31 9.70
C LEU A 43 -12.42 -4.02 9.31
N VAL A 44 -12.10 -3.19 10.27
CA VAL A 44 -11.35 -1.95 10.04
C VAL A 44 -9.87 -2.19 10.26
N ALA A 45 -9.09 -2.17 9.18
CA ALA A 45 -7.64 -2.35 9.23
C ALA A 45 -6.92 -1.00 9.08
N LEU A 46 -6.09 -0.69 10.07
CA LEU A 46 -5.22 0.48 10.08
C LEU A 46 -3.91 0.12 9.39
N THR A 47 -3.40 0.98 8.52
CA THR A 47 -2.15 0.73 7.80
C THR A 47 -1.42 2.02 7.44
N LEU A 48 -0.19 1.91 6.95
CA LEU A 48 0.56 3.01 6.35
C LEU A 48 0.50 2.93 4.82
N TYR A 49 0.63 4.09 4.18
CA TYR A 49 0.78 4.13 2.73
C TYR A 49 2.20 3.71 2.33
N SER A 50 2.34 2.56 1.71
CA SER A 50 3.60 2.05 1.17
C SER A 50 3.35 0.95 0.13
N SER A 51 4.36 0.68 -0.69
CA SER A 51 4.30 -0.34 -1.75
C SER A 51 4.11 -1.77 -1.24
N THR A 52 4.46 -2.06 0.02
CA THR A 52 4.24 -3.37 0.64
C THR A 52 2.98 -3.44 1.48
N SER A 53 2.51 -2.30 2.04
CA SER A 53 1.36 -2.28 2.94
C SER A 53 0.05 -2.01 2.20
N TYR A 54 -0.17 -0.77 1.79
CA TYR A 54 -1.34 -0.33 1.04
C TYR A 54 -1.00 0.86 0.15
N PHE A 55 -1.46 0.84 -1.06
CA PHE A 55 -1.38 1.94 -2.02
C PHE A 55 -2.46 1.78 -3.08
N ILE A 56 -2.74 2.86 -3.81
CA ILE A 56 -3.70 2.82 -4.92
C ILE A 56 -2.92 2.86 -6.23
N TYR A 57 -3.21 1.91 -7.10
CA TYR A 57 -2.64 1.84 -8.43
C TYR A 57 -3.74 1.78 -9.48
N ARG A 58 -3.81 2.77 -10.37
CA ARG A 58 -4.83 2.90 -11.42
C ARG A 58 -6.26 2.76 -10.89
N GLY A 59 -6.52 3.36 -9.72
CA GLY A 59 -7.81 3.32 -9.06
C GLY A 59 -8.17 1.97 -8.42
N GLN A 60 -7.19 1.10 -8.21
CA GLN A 60 -7.36 -0.17 -7.49
C GLN A 60 -6.52 -0.21 -6.23
N ASP A 61 -7.12 -0.70 -5.17
CA ASP A 61 -6.44 -0.94 -3.91
C ASP A 61 -5.43 -2.08 -4.06
N MET A 62 -4.21 -1.86 -3.62
CA MET A 62 -3.08 -2.75 -3.77
C MET A 62 -2.20 -2.75 -2.51
N GLY A 63 -1.35 -3.74 -2.36
CA GLY A 63 -0.40 -3.89 -1.28
C GLY A 63 -0.40 -5.30 -0.73
N PHE A 64 0.75 -5.84 -0.33
CA PHE A 64 0.82 -7.19 0.19
C PHE A 64 -0.01 -7.34 1.48
N GLN A 65 0.16 -6.40 2.43
CA GLN A 65 -0.61 -6.42 3.68
C GLN A 65 -2.10 -6.17 3.44
N TYR A 66 -2.45 -5.34 2.46
CA TYR A 66 -3.83 -5.13 2.03
C TYR A 66 -4.45 -6.45 1.53
N GLU A 67 -3.80 -7.15 0.60
CA GLU A 67 -4.31 -8.41 0.06
C GLU A 67 -4.48 -9.49 1.13
N LEU A 68 -3.55 -9.56 2.09
CA LEU A 68 -3.67 -10.49 3.21
C LEU A 68 -4.85 -10.11 4.13
N SER A 69 -5.00 -8.83 4.46
CA SER A 69 -6.13 -8.38 5.31
C SER A 69 -7.48 -8.53 4.61
N GLU A 70 -7.55 -8.39 3.28
CA GLU A 70 -8.75 -8.69 2.50
C GLU A 70 -9.13 -10.18 2.56
N GLN A 71 -8.15 -11.05 2.37
CA GLN A 71 -8.34 -12.50 2.51
C GLN A 71 -8.77 -12.87 3.94
N PHE A 72 -8.17 -12.25 4.94
CA PHE A 72 -8.55 -12.45 6.34
C PHE A 72 -9.98 -11.97 6.63
N ALA A 73 -10.36 -10.76 6.26
CA ALA A 73 -11.73 -10.25 6.39
C ALA A 73 -12.76 -11.15 5.71
N LYS A 74 -12.44 -11.62 4.50
CA LYS A 74 -13.27 -12.57 3.76
C LYS A 74 -13.45 -13.89 4.51
N SER A 75 -12.41 -14.38 5.19
CA SER A 75 -12.49 -15.60 6.01
C SER A 75 -13.41 -15.45 7.23
N LEU A 76 -13.52 -14.22 7.75
CA LEU A 76 -14.45 -13.87 8.81
C LEU A 76 -15.90 -13.65 8.31
N GLY A 77 -16.11 -13.61 6.99
CA GLY A 77 -17.40 -13.32 6.37
C GLY A 77 -17.80 -11.83 6.42
N VAL A 78 -16.84 -10.92 6.55
CA VAL A 78 -17.06 -9.47 6.66
C VAL A 78 -16.32 -8.72 5.54
N LYS A 79 -16.66 -7.44 5.35
CA LYS A 79 -15.95 -6.55 4.43
C LYS A 79 -14.69 -5.98 5.10
N LEU A 80 -13.67 -5.73 4.31
CA LEU A 80 -12.51 -4.97 4.75
C LEU A 80 -12.75 -3.47 4.53
N ARG A 81 -12.42 -2.65 5.52
CA ARG A 81 -12.26 -1.20 5.39
C ARG A 81 -10.84 -0.82 5.79
N ILE A 82 -10.15 -0.12 4.90
CA ILE A 82 -8.79 0.38 5.15
C ILE A 82 -8.84 1.81 5.65
N GLU A 83 -8.10 2.08 6.71
CA GLU A 83 -7.82 3.41 7.21
C GLU A 83 -6.31 3.65 7.17
N VAL A 84 -5.90 4.62 6.36
CA VAL A 84 -4.48 4.96 6.19
C VAL A 84 -4.10 6.08 7.14
N VAL A 85 -3.04 5.87 7.90
CA VAL A 85 -2.48 6.86 8.83
C VAL A 85 -1.05 7.23 8.42
N ARG A 86 -0.49 8.26 9.07
CA ARG A 86 0.76 8.88 8.64
C ARG A 86 2.01 8.30 9.31
N SER A 87 1.86 7.65 10.46
CA SER A 87 2.99 7.16 11.25
C SER A 87 2.64 5.91 12.05
N VAL A 88 3.67 5.17 12.47
CA VAL A 88 3.52 4.00 13.36
C VAL A 88 2.90 4.40 14.71
N HIS A 89 3.25 5.57 15.23
CA HIS A 89 2.66 6.08 16.48
C HIS A 89 1.15 6.29 16.32
N GLU A 90 0.73 6.91 15.23
CA GLU A 90 -0.68 7.12 14.92
C GLU A 90 -1.45 5.80 14.71
N LEU A 91 -0.82 4.75 14.13
CA LEU A 91 -1.42 3.40 14.06
C LEU A 91 -1.83 2.91 15.45
N ILE A 92 -0.95 3.04 16.42
CA ILE A 92 -1.16 2.57 17.80
C ILE A 92 -2.23 3.43 18.50
N GLU A 93 -2.12 4.76 18.39
CA GLU A 93 -3.11 5.67 18.96
C GLU A 93 -4.52 5.42 18.43
N GLN A 94 -4.66 5.27 17.11
CA GLN A 94 -5.95 5.02 16.47
C GLN A 94 -6.52 3.66 16.87
N LEU A 95 -5.67 2.61 16.94
CA LEU A 95 -6.08 1.29 17.38
C LEU A 95 -6.58 1.34 18.84
N GLN A 96 -5.82 1.97 19.75
CA GLN A 96 -6.19 2.10 21.16
C GLN A 96 -7.46 2.96 21.36
N ALA A 97 -7.67 3.94 20.49
CA ALA A 97 -8.88 4.77 20.48
C ALA A 97 -10.11 4.03 19.91
N GLY A 98 -9.97 2.77 19.49
CA GLY A 98 -11.07 1.97 18.92
C GLY A 98 -11.49 2.40 17.51
N LYS A 99 -10.65 3.15 16.79
CA LYS A 99 -10.94 3.58 15.41
C LYS A 99 -10.59 2.54 14.37
N GLY A 100 -9.93 1.45 14.77
CA GLY A 100 -9.64 0.27 13.97
C GLY A 100 -9.63 -0.98 14.84
N ASP A 101 -9.69 -2.13 14.21
CA ASP A 101 -9.71 -3.44 14.84
C ASP A 101 -8.36 -4.13 14.77
N LEU A 102 -7.63 -3.89 13.68
CA LEU A 102 -6.38 -4.55 13.33
C LEU A 102 -5.37 -3.54 12.77
N ILE A 103 -4.11 -3.62 13.16
CA ILE A 103 -3.00 -3.00 12.43
C ILE A 103 -2.52 -4.00 11.39
N ALA A 104 -2.82 -3.74 10.11
CA ALA A 104 -2.37 -4.52 8.95
C ALA A 104 -1.07 -3.90 8.40
N TYR A 105 -0.03 -4.02 9.17
CA TYR A 105 1.31 -3.50 8.88
C TYR A 105 2.35 -4.35 9.59
N ASN A 106 3.57 -4.44 9.06
CA ASN A 106 4.70 -5.11 9.72
C ASN A 106 5.17 -4.27 10.92
N LEU A 107 4.37 -4.28 11.99
CA LEU A 107 4.63 -3.50 13.19
C LEU A 107 5.78 -4.12 13.99
N PRO A 108 6.89 -3.43 14.24
CA PRO A 108 7.99 -3.96 15.03
C PRO A 108 7.54 -4.38 16.43
N ILE A 109 7.97 -5.56 16.87
CA ILE A 109 7.68 -6.09 18.22
C ILE A 109 8.67 -5.48 19.19
N THR A 110 8.28 -4.39 19.84
CA THR A 110 9.10 -3.68 20.82
C THR A 110 8.63 -3.91 22.25
N LYS A 111 9.51 -3.71 23.23
CA LYS A 111 9.16 -3.78 24.64
C LYS A 111 8.12 -2.74 25.03
N GLU A 112 8.19 -1.55 24.42
CA GLU A 112 7.29 -0.43 24.67
C GLU A 112 5.82 -0.77 24.45
N TRP A 113 5.51 -1.55 23.41
CA TRP A 113 4.13 -1.82 22.99
C TRP A 113 3.60 -3.19 23.39
N LYS A 114 4.46 -4.10 23.86
CA LYS A 114 4.04 -5.46 24.29
C LYS A 114 2.98 -5.46 25.40
N ASP A 115 2.99 -4.44 26.24
CA ASP A 115 2.04 -4.33 27.35
C ASP A 115 0.68 -3.78 26.91
N SER A 116 0.59 -3.12 25.76
CA SER A 116 -0.61 -2.46 25.25
C SER A 116 -1.24 -3.13 24.04
N LEU A 117 -0.51 -4.01 23.36
CA LEU A 117 -0.95 -4.68 22.12
C LEU A 117 -0.82 -6.21 22.25
N ILE A 118 -1.61 -6.92 21.42
CA ILE A 118 -1.40 -8.34 21.12
C ILE A 118 -0.93 -8.41 19.67
N TYR A 119 0.25 -8.94 19.46
CA TYR A 119 0.78 -9.22 18.12
C TYR A 119 0.19 -10.53 17.61
N CYS A 120 -0.12 -10.59 16.32
CA CYS A 120 -0.81 -11.73 15.70
C CYS A 120 -0.53 -11.84 14.20
N GLY A 121 -0.95 -12.95 13.61
CA GLY A 121 -0.74 -13.26 12.20
C GLY A 121 0.68 -13.69 11.90
N GLU A 122 1.22 -13.27 10.77
CA GLU A 122 2.59 -13.61 10.39
C GLU A 122 3.61 -12.84 11.24
N GLU A 123 4.53 -13.57 11.82
CA GLU A 123 5.73 -12.97 12.40
C GLU A 123 6.86 -13.03 11.38
N ILE A 124 7.32 -11.88 10.94
CA ILE A 124 8.44 -11.76 10.02
C ILE A 124 9.67 -11.17 10.69
N ILE A 125 10.82 -11.41 10.08
CA ILE A 125 12.06 -10.72 10.43
C ILE A 125 12.23 -9.55 9.46
N THR A 126 12.35 -8.36 10.01
CA THR A 126 12.62 -7.13 9.26
C THR A 126 13.86 -6.43 9.79
N HIS A 127 14.55 -5.72 8.92
CA HIS A 127 15.70 -4.87 9.27
C HIS A 127 15.80 -3.74 8.25
N GLN A 128 16.57 -2.71 8.61
CA GLN A 128 16.80 -1.58 7.72
C GLN A 128 18.08 -1.80 6.91
N VAL A 129 18.01 -1.47 5.62
CA VAL A 129 19.11 -1.62 4.69
C VAL A 129 19.49 -0.31 4.02
N ILE A 130 20.77 -0.18 3.68
CA ILE A 130 21.20 0.84 2.73
C ILE A 130 20.78 0.43 1.33
N VAL A 131 20.06 1.32 0.67
CA VAL A 131 19.77 1.21 -0.76
C VAL A 131 20.81 1.99 -1.53
N GLN A 132 21.53 1.29 -2.39
CA GLN A 132 22.64 1.80 -3.19
C GLN A 132 22.61 1.20 -4.60
N ARG A 133 23.44 1.71 -5.52
CA ARG A 133 23.52 1.16 -6.88
C ARG A 133 24.67 0.17 -7.05
N ASN A 134 24.43 -0.87 -7.86
CA ASN A 134 25.47 -1.68 -8.48
C ASN A 134 26.03 -0.93 -9.71
N GLY A 135 27.34 -0.77 -9.81
CA GLY A 135 27.96 -0.15 -10.96
C GLY A 135 28.09 1.37 -10.91
N GLY A 136 28.44 2.02 -12.03
CA GLY A 136 28.67 3.47 -12.08
C GLY A 136 30.04 3.92 -11.54
N GLY A 137 31.01 3.01 -11.45
CA GLY A 137 32.38 3.33 -11.00
C GLY A 137 32.61 3.18 -9.50
N ASN A 138 31.56 3.12 -8.69
CA ASN A 138 31.65 2.88 -7.24
C ASN A 138 31.34 1.42 -6.92
N LYS A 139 32.18 0.79 -6.10
CA LYS A 139 31.83 -0.52 -5.52
C LYS A 139 30.73 -0.31 -4.47
N PRO A 140 29.72 -1.19 -4.41
CA PRO A 140 28.75 -1.14 -3.34
C PRO A 140 29.41 -1.26 -1.97
N LEU A 141 28.94 -0.47 -1.01
CA LEU A 141 29.38 -0.54 0.38
C LEU A 141 28.99 -1.90 0.95
N LYS A 142 29.88 -2.48 1.74
CA LYS A 142 29.71 -3.81 2.33
C LYS A 142 29.73 -3.80 3.85
N ASP A 143 30.22 -2.71 4.43
CA ASP A 143 30.33 -2.55 5.87
C ASP A 143 29.81 -1.19 6.28
N VAL A 144 29.21 -1.11 7.47
CA VAL A 144 28.63 0.14 8.00
C VAL A 144 29.69 1.23 8.22
N THR A 145 30.94 0.87 8.48
CA THR A 145 32.05 1.84 8.63
C THR A 145 32.35 2.60 7.35
N GLU A 146 32.02 2.05 6.20
CA GLU A 146 32.16 2.71 4.90
C GLU A 146 31.15 3.84 4.68
N LEU A 147 30.14 3.97 5.55
CA LEU A 147 29.17 5.08 5.53
C LEU A 147 29.76 6.40 6.00
N ILE A 148 30.87 6.38 6.73
CA ILE A 148 31.59 7.58 7.16
C ILE A 148 31.95 8.41 5.94
N GLY A 149 31.59 9.70 5.94
CA GLY A 149 31.80 10.62 4.83
C GLY A 149 30.84 10.46 3.65
N LYS A 150 29.78 9.61 3.74
CA LYS A 150 28.78 9.46 2.69
C LYS A 150 27.55 10.34 2.95
N ASP A 151 26.92 10.76 1.85
CA ASP A 151 25.68 11.54 1.87
C ASP A 151 24.50 10.57 1.78
N ILE A 152 23.67 10.47 2.83
CA ILE A 152 22.52 9.58 2.91
C ILE A 152 21.25 10.41 3.04
N TYR A 153 20.29 10.18 2.16
CA TYR A 153 19.04 10.92 2.08
C TYR A 153 17.91 10.08 2.64
N VAL A 154 17.18 10.57 3.66
CA VAL A 154 16.11 9.82 4.32
C VAL A 154 14.94 10.71 4.70
N LYS A 155 13.77 10.08 4.85
CA LYS A 155 12.61 10.73 5.45
C LYS A 155 12.84 10.91 6.95
N PRO A 156 12.19 11.92 7.57
CA PRO A 156 12.09 12.03 9.03
C PRO A 156 11.49 10.75 9.65
N GLY A 157 11.88 10.44 10.90
CA GLY A 157 11.39 9.29 11.66
C GLY A 157 12.42 8.17 11.74
N LYS A 158 11.95 6.90 11.76
CA LYS A 158 12.75 5.71 12.13
C LYS A 158 14.07 5.54 11.37
N TYR A 159 14.11 5.88 10.08
CA TYR A 159 15.33 5.76 9.27
C TYR A 159 16.37 6.82 9.64
N TYR A 160 15.90 8.05 9.87
CA TYR A 160 16.76 9.13 10.35
C TYR A 160 17.32 8.84 11.75
N GLU A 161 16.45 8.44 12.68
CA GLU A 161 16.83 8.08 14.05
C GLU A 161 17.86 6.95 14.07
N ARG A 162 17.66 5.90 13.25
CA ARG A 162 18.63 4.81 13.14
C ARG A 162 19.99 5.29 12.62
N LEU A 163 19.99 6.16 11.60
CA LEU A 163 21.25 6.71 11.07
C LEU A 163 21.98 7.59 12.07
N VAL A 164 21.25 8.41 12.85
CA VAL A 164 21.86 9.22 13.92
C VAL A 164 22.50 8.31 14.98
N ASN A 165 21.78 7.27 15.42
CA ASN A 165 22.34 6.31 16.38
C ASN A 165 23.56 5.57 15.80
N LEU A 166 23.51 5.19 14.53
CA LEU A 166 24.63 4.52 13.86
C LEU A 166 25.84 5.47 13.72
N ASP A 167 25.59 6.73 13.41
CA ASP A 167 26.65 7.75 13.33
C ASP A 167 27.36 7.93 14.69
N ASP A 168 26.58 7.98 15.77
CA ASP A 168 27.12 8.00 17.15
C ASP A 168 27.90 6.73 17.47
N GLU A 169 27.38 5.54 17.10
CA GLU A 169 28.06 4.25 17.29
C GLU A 169 29.41 4.17 16.56
N LEU A 170 29.52 4.83 15.40
CA LEU A 170 30.72 4.87 14.55
C LEU A 170 31.71 6.01 14.94
N GLY A 171 31.31 6.87 15.86
CA GLY A 171 32.14 8.04 16.25
C GLY A 171 31.94 9.27 15.37
N GLY A 172 30.87 9.30 14.57
CA GLY A 172 30.48 10.41 13.72
C GLY A 172 31.04 10.35 12.30
N GLY A 173 30.51 11.21 11.45
CA GLY A 173 31.00 11.44 10.09
C GLY A 173 30.08 11.01 8.96
N ILE A 174 28.89 10.47 9.25
CA ILE A 174 27.84 10.24 8.24
C ILE A 174 27.15 11.56 7.95
N ARG A 175 27.01 11.91 6.66
CA ARG A 175 26.26 13.12 6.27
C ARG A 175 24.81 12.76 6.00
N ILE A 176 23.96 12.98 7.01
CA ILE A 176 22.55 12.61 6.97
C ILE A 176 21.71 13.80 6.49
N HIS A 177 20.98 13.61 5.38
CA HIS A 177 20.12 14.63 4.78
C HIS A 177 18.66 14.23 4.97
N GLN A 178 17.92 14.98 5.80
CA GLN A 178 16.48 14.80 5.94
C GLN A 178 15.73 15.43 4.78
N VAL A 179 14.88 14.63 4.13
CA VAL A 179 13.97 15.07 3.07
C VAL A 179 12.59 15.29 3.68
N THR A 180 12.32 16.55 4.04
CA THR A 180 11.09 16.97 4.75
C THR A 180 9.91 17.24 3.83
N ASN A 181 10.09 17.20 2.50
CA ASN A 181 9.00 17.36 1.55
C ASN A 181 8.05 16.14 1.63
N ASP A 182 6.82 16.36 2.06
CA ASP A 182 5.81 15.32 2.26
C ASP A 182 5.36 14.65 0.95
N SER A 183 5.57 15.30 -0.19
CA SER A 183 5.28 14.72 -1.51
C SER A 183 6.32 13.70 -1.98
N ILE A 184 7.44 13.54 -1.27
CA ILE A 184 8.50 12.58 -1.60
C ILE A 184 8.39 11.42 -0.61
N SER A 185 8.13 10.21 -1.10
CA SER A 185 8.11 8.98 -0.31
C SER A 185 9.49 8.34 -0.17
N THR A 186 9.60 7.28 0.64
CA THR A 186 10.81 6.45 0.71
C THR A 186 11.08 5.77 -0.63
N GLU A 187 10.05 5.32 -1.32
CA GLU A 187 10.14 4.71 -2.64
C GLU A 187 10.63 5.68 -3.71
N ASP A 188 10.25 6.96 -3.60
CA ASP A 188 10.80 8.00 -4.48
C ASP A 188 12.31 8.20 -4.27
N LEU A 189 12.77 8.14 -3.01
CA LEU A 189 14.20 8.18 -2.72
C LEU A 189 14.92 6.94 -3.28
N ILE A 190 14.34 5.75 -3.17
CA ILE A 190 14.87 4.52 -3.80
C ILE A 190 14.95 4.71 -5.32
N THR A 191 13.91 5.25 -5.94
CA THR A 191 13.90 5.58 -7.38
C THR A 191 15.00 6.56 -7.75
N GLN A 192 15.22 7.61 -6.94
CA GLN A 192 16.31 8.57 -7.15
C GLN A 192 17.70 7.92 -7.03
N VAL A 193 17.87 6.96 -6.11
CA VAL A 193 19.10 6.15 -6.04
C VAL A 193 19.27 5.34 -7.32
N ALA A 194 18.25 4.63 -7.78
CA ALA A 194 18.31 3.85 -9.02
C ALA A 194 18.67 4.70 -10.25
N GLN A 195 18.15 5.93 -10.31
CA GLN A 195 18.43 6.91 -11.37
C GLN A 195 19.80 7.62 -11.21
N GLY A 196 20.47 7.46 -10.08
CA GLY A 196 21.74 8.10 -9.78
C GLY A 196 21.65 9.57 -9.39
N LYS A 197 20.48 10.06 -9.03
CA LYS A 197 20.26 11.43 -8.57
C LYS A 197 20.78 11.65 -7.14
N ILE A 198 20.64 10.63 -6.29
CA ILE A 198 21.22 10.56 -4.96
C ILE A 198 22.03 9.28 -4.79
N PRO A 199 23.06 9.25 -3.95
CA PRO A 199 23.94 8.09 -3.81
C PRO A 199 23.34 6.97 -2.97
N TYR A 200 22.71 7.31 -1.84
CA TYR A 200 22.21 6.36 -0.83
C TYR A 200 20.90 6.82 -0.21
N THR A 201 20.04 5.85 0.11
CA THR A 201 18.89 6.02 1.02
C THR A 201 18.78 4.81 1.94
N VAL A 202 17.83 4.86 2.87
CA VAL A 202 17.51 3.77 3.79
C VAL A 202 16.05 3.36 3.63
N ALA A 203 15.79 2.06 3.67
CA ALA A 203 14.45 1.50 3.69
C ALA A 203 14.42 0.21 4.52
N ASP A 204 13.23 -0.24 4.89
CA ASP A 204 13.04 -1.60 5.37
C ASP A 204 13.36 -2.60 4.26
N ASN A 205 13.87 -3.76 4.62
CA ASN A 205 14.33 -4.77 3.66
C ASN A 205 13.22 -5.25 2.72
N ASP A 206 11.96 -5.34 3.16
CA ASP A 206 10.82 -5.72 2.34
C ASP A 206 10.49 -4.65 1.29
N VAL A 207 10.48 -3.37 1.67
CA VAL A 207 10.29 -2.25 0.74
C VAL A 207 11.45 -2.18 -0.26
N ALA A 208 12.68 -2.33 0.22
CA ALA A 208 13.86 -2.35 -0.63
C ALA A 208 13.85 -3.53 -1.61
N GLN A 209 13.49 -4.73 -1.15
CA GLN A 209 13.34 -5.93 -1.95
C GLN A 209 12.30 -5.75 -3.06
N LEU A 210 11.13 -5.24 -2.72
CA LEU A 210 10.09 -4.96 -3.71
C LEU A 210 10.62 -4.00 -4.78
N ASN A 211 11.27 -2.91 -4.39
CA ASN A 211 11.80 -1.95 -5.34
C ASN A 211 12.96 -2.50 -6.18
N ALA A 212 13.77 -3.41 -5.63
CA ALA A 212 14.82 -4.09 -6.40
C ALA A 212 14.27 -4.98 -7.54
N THR A 213 13.00 -5.39 -7.48
CA THR A 213 12.34 -6.06 -8.61
C THR A 213 12.08 -5.14 -9.79
N TYR A 214 11.99 -3.81 -9.56
CA TYR A 214 11.85 -2.79 -10.62
C TYR A 214 13.21 -2.28 -11.11
N TYR A 215 14.17 -2.18 -10.20
CA TYR A 215 15.47 -1.55 -10.45
C TYR A 215 16.59 -2.56 -10.18
N PRO A 216 16.97 -3.41 -11.19
CA PRO A 216 17.96 -4.46 -11.00
C PRO A 216 19.38 -3.92 -10.74
N ASN A 217 19.57 -2.62 -10.95
CA ASN A 217 20.80 -1.92 -10.63
C ASN A 217 20.91 -1.52 -9.15
N LEU A 218 19.92 -1.85 -8.32
CA LEU A 218 19.99 -1.62 -6.88
C LEU A 218 20.76 -2.74 -6.18
N ASN A 219 21.45 -2.36 -5.12
CA ASN A 219 22.04 -3.25 -4.14
C ASN A 219 21.47 -2.90 -2.76
N ILE A 220 20.93 -3.88 -2.07
CA ILE A 220 20.28 -3.77 -0.78
C ILE A 220 20.91 -4.71 0.26
N GLY A 221 22.14 -5.16 0.03
CA GLY A 221 22.81 -6.18 0.85
C GLY A 221 23.45 -5.64 2.13
N LEU A 222 23.51 -4.32 2.35
CA LEU A 222 24.09 -3.75 3.56
C LEU A 222 23.01 -3.42 4.58
N SER A 223 22.89 -4.25 5.63
CA SER A 223 22.03 -3.99 6.78
C SER A 223 22.66 -2.95 7.72
N ILE A 224 21.84 -2.03 8.24
CA ILE A 224 22.24 -1.00 9.20
C ILE A 224 21.51 -1.11 10.54
N SER A 225 20.61 -2.06 10.68
CA SER A 225 19.94 -2.37 11.94
C SER A 225 20.02 -3.87 12.23
N PHE A 226 19.83 -4.23 13.50
CA PHE A 226 19.60 -5.61 13.88
C PHE A 226 18.27 -6.11 13.33
N ASP A 227 18.15 -7.43 13.19
CA ASP A 227 16.93 -8.10 12.89
C ASP A 227 15.87 -7.80 13.95
N GLN A 228 14.72 -7.37 13.54
CA GLN A 228 13.56 -7.10 14.38
C GLN A 228 12.41 -8.00 13.96
N ARG A 229 11.72 -8.56 14.94
CA ARG A 229 10.46 -9.27 14.69
C ARG A 229 9.37 -8.24 14.47
N ALA A 230 8.53 -8.46 13.49
CA ALA A 230 7.38 -7.61 13.19
C ALA A 230 6.17 -8.49 12.88
N SER A 231 4.98 -7.99 13.17
CA SER A 231 3.72 -8.70 12.96
C SER A 231 2.56 -7.73 12.90
N TRP A 232 1.38 -8.21 12.56
CA TRP A 232 0.13 -7.50 12.80
C TRP A 232 -0.10 -7.31 14.30
N ALA A 233 -1.01 -6.42 14.66
CA ALA A 233 -1.37 -6.21 16.05
C ALA A 233 -2.85 -5.85 16.21
N VAL A 234 -3.40 -6.26 17.35
CA VAL A 234 -4.75 -5.90 17.79
C VAL A 234 -4.71 -5.31 19.19
N ARG A 235 -5.82 -4.72 19.66
CA ARG A 235 -5.94 -4.23 21.03
C ARG A 235 -5.77 -5.37 22.04
N LYS A 236 -5.32 -5.02 23.24
CA LYS A 236 -5.11 -5.95 24.35
C LYS A 236 -6.41 -6.65 24.80
N ASP A 237 -7.54 -6.02 24.59
CA ASP A 237 -8.88 -6.52 24.91
C ASP A 237 -9.52 -7.38 23.81
N SER A 238 -8.78 -7.67 22.74
CA SER A 238 -9.26 -8.43 21.58
C SER A 238 -8.48 -9.74 21.35
N PRO A 239 -8.27 -10.59 22.37
CA PRO A 239 -7.45 -11.80 22.24
C PRO A 239 -8.06 -12.84 21.30
N GLN A 240 -9.40 -12.87 21.15
CA GLN A 240 -10.06 -13.78 20.21
C GLN A 240 -9.73 -13.43 18.77
N LEU A 241 -9.69 -12.14 18.41
CA LEU A 241 -9.31 -11.69 17.08
C LEU A 241 -7.87 -12.06 16.78
N ALA A 242 -6.95 -11.88 17.75
CA ALA A 242 -5.55 -12.29 17.61
C ALA A 242 -5.42 -13.80 17.34
N ALA A 243 -6.07 -14.62 18.18
CA ALA A 243 -6.02 -16.07 18.03
C ALA A 243 -6.57 -16.57 16.68
N ILE A 244 -7.62 -15.92 16.16
CA ILE A 244 -8.17 -16.23 14.84
C ILE A 244 -7.23 -15.77 13.71
N ALA A 245 -6.57 -14.62 13.85
CA ALA A 245 -5.59 -14.16 12.88
C ALA A 245 -4.39 -15.10 12.81
N ASP A 246 -3.88 -15.57 13.96
CA ASP A 246 -2.79 -16.56 14.03
C ASP A 246 -3.18 -17.88 13.35
N LYS A 247 -4.36 -18.39 13.69
CA LYS A 247 -4.88 -19.63 13.09
C LYS A 247 -5.05 -19.48 11.59
N TRP A 248 -5.69 -18.40 11.16
CA TRP A 248 -5.92 -18.11 9.73
C TRP A 248 -4.59 -18.06 8.98
N HIS A 249 -3.59 -17.35 9.53
CA HIS A 249 -2.27 -17.26 8.89
C HIS A 249 -1.63 -18.64 8.76
N ALA A 250 -1.57 -19.43 9.84
CA ALA A 250 -0.99 -20.76 9.82
C ALA A 250 -1.64 -21.70 8.78
N GLU A 251 -2.96 -21.58 8.57
CA GLU A 251 -3.71 -22.37 7.60
C GLU A 251 -3.54 -21.87 6.15
N ASN A 252 -3.23 -20.58 5.95
CA ASN A 252 -3.23 -19.95 4.63
C ASN A 252 -1.84 -19.63 4.06
N VAL A 253 -0.76 -19.67 4.86
CA VAL A 253 0.61 -19.35 4.42
C VAL A 253 1.08 -20.19 3.21
N THR A 254 0.58 -21.40 3.04
CA THR A 254 0.86 -22.27 1.89
C THR A 254 -0.23 -22.27 0.82
N SER A 255 -1.27 -21.45 0.99
CA SER A 255 -2.38 -21.38 0.03
C SER A 255 -1.94 -20.82 -1.32
N PRO A 256 -2.60 -21.20 -2.43
CA PRO A 256 -2.31 -20.61 -3.74
C PRO A 256 -2.51 -19.09 -3.76
N ALA A 257 -3.46 -18.55 -3.00
CA ALA A 257 -3.72 -17.12 -2.92
C ALA A 257 -2.57 -16.38 -2.24
N TYR A 258 -2.09 -16.87 -1.09
CA TYR A 258 -0.93 -16.31 -0.39
C TYR A 258 0.33 -16.38 -1.26
N THR A 259 0.59 -17.54 -1.87
CA THR A 259 1.76 -17.74 -2.75
C THR A 259 1.71 -16.81 -3.97
N ALA A 260 0.52 -16.58 -4.54
CA ALA A 260 0.35 -15.65 -5.65
C ALA A 260 0.64 -14.20 -5.24
N SER A 261 0.19 -13.78 -4.05
CA SER A 261 0.50 -12.45 -3.50
C SER A 261 2.00 -12.30 -3.23
N MET A 262 2.63 -13.28 -2.58
CA MET A 262 4.10 -13.27 -2.35
C MET A 262 4.88 -13.12 -3.65
N LYS A 263 4.59 -13.93 -4.66
CA LYS A 263 5.22 -13.84 -5.98
C LYS A 263 5.00 -12.48 -6.63
N ARG A 264 3.78 -11.96 -6.55
CA ARG A 264 3.42 -10.66 -7.15
C ARG A 264 4.28 -9.53 -6.59
N TYR A 265 4.50 -9.48 -5.28
CA TYR A 265 5.19 -8.36 -4.65
C TYR A 265 6.71 -8.57 -4.54
N PHE A 266 7.20 -9.79 -4.37
CA PHE A 266 8.60 -10.00 -3.97
C PHE A 266 9.45 -10.85 -4.93
N GLU A 267 8.84 -11.61 -5.86
CA GLU A 267 9.60 -12.54 -6.71
C GLU A 267 9.55 -12.18 -8.19
N ILE A 268 8.47 -11.56 -8.68
CA ILE A 268 8.32 -11.29 -10.11
C ILE A 268 9.14 -10.05 -10.48
N SER A 269 10.18 -10.25 -11.30
CA SER A 269 10.90 -9.14 -11.91
C SER A 269 9.98 -8.32 -12.82
N LYS A 270 10.02 -7.01 -12.65
CA LYS A 270 9.15 -6.05 -13.35
C LYS A 270 9.89 -5.31 -14.47
N ILE A 271 11.01 -5.87 -14.88
CA ILE A 271 11.80 -5.36 -16.01
C ILE A 271 11.17 -5.89 -17.27
N PHE A 272 10.73 -4.98 -18.11
CA PHE A 272 10.34 -5.33 -19.47
C PHE A 272 11.61 -5.36 -20.35
N PRO A 273 11.85 -6.43 -21.11
CA PRO A 273 12.89 -6.40 -22.10
C PRO A 273 12.60 -5.24 -23.07
N HIS A 274 13.59 -4.40 -23.33
CA HIS A 274 13.44 -3.30 -24.27
C HIS A 274 13.14 -3.84 -25.66
N SER A 275 11.91 -3.64 -26.14
CA SER A 275 11.61 -3.83 -27.54
C SER A 275 12.25 -2.69 -28.33
N PRO A 276 13.08 -2.99 -29.32
CA PRO A 276 13.67 -1.95 -30.13
C PRO A 276 12.57 -1.17 -30.87
N ILE A 277 12.60 0.15 -30.77
CA ILE A 277 11.85 1.01 -31.69
C ILE A 277 12.35 0.69 -33.10
N LEU A 278 11.42 0.34 -33.99
CA LEU A 278 11.73 0.09 -35.37
C LEU A 278 12.24 1.39 -36.04
N SER A 279 12.56 1.38 -37.29
CA SER A 279 13.23 2.49 -37.96
C SER A 279 12.39 3.76 -38.02
N LEU A 280 12.75 4.81 -37.24
CA LEU A 280 12.15 6.15 -37.35
C LEU A 280 12.34 6.76 -38.76
N ARG A 281 13.41 6.40 -39.47
CA ARG A 281 13.66 6.82 -40.86
C ARG A 281 12.61 6.30 -41.82
N GLU A 282 12.06 5.11 -41.57
CA GLU A 282 11.02 4.49 -42.39
C GLU A 282 9.61 4.80 -41.89
N GLY A 283 9.48 5.66 -40.88
CA GLY A 283 8.20 5.98 -40.27
C GLY A 283 7.57 4.82 -39.49
N LYS A 284 8.37 3.81 -39.09
CA LYS A 284 7.93 2.65 -38.33
C LYS A 284 8.35 2.81 -36.87
N ILE A 285 7.35 2.84 -35.96
CA ILE A 285 7.57 2.95 -34.52
C ILE A 285 7.60 1.55 -33.91
N SER A 286 6.66 0.69 -34.28
CA SER A 286 6.52 -0.65 -33.72
C SER A 286 5.97 -1.65 -34.74
N HIS A 287 5.96 -2.93 -34.37
CA HIS A 287 5.26 -3.98 -35.14
C HIS A 287 3.74 -3.84 -35.13
N TYR A 288 3.19 -2.95 -34.29
CA TYR A 288 1.76 -2.75 -34.07
C TYR A 288 1.22 -1.46 -34.68
N ASP A 289 2.01 -0.75 -35.49
CA ASP A 289 1.65 0.55 -36.08
C ASP A 289 0.31 0.50 -36.82
N ASP A 290 0.02 -0.58 -37.55
CA ASP A 290 -1.23 -0.73 -38.29
C ASP A 290 -2.42 -0.85 -37.34
N LEU A 291 -2.26 -1.48 -36.17
CA LEU A 291 -3.29 -1.55 -35.14
C LEU A 291 -3.51 -0.17 -34.49
N PHE A 292 -2.43 0.58 -34.20
CA PHE A 292 -2.56 1.93 -33.69
C PHE A 292 -3.27 2.85 -34.69
N LYS A 293 -2.90 2.79 -35.98
CA LYS A 293 -3.59 3.54 -37.04
C LYS A 293 -5.05 3.15 -37.20
N LYS A 294 -5.40 1.87 -36.98
CA LYS A 294 -6.75 1.36 -37.05
C LYS A 294 -7.64 1.93 -35.94
N TYR A 295 -7.16 1.99 -34.70
CA TYR A 295 -7.96 2.31 -33.52
C TYR A 295 -7.83 3.75 -33.02
N ALA A 296 -6.77 4.50 -33.36
CA ALA A 296 -6.60 5.89 -32.94
C ALA A 296 -7.72 6.84 -33.41
N PRO A 297 -8.33 6.64 -34.60
CA PRO A 297 -9.48 7.45 -35.00
C PRO A 297 -10.69 7.36 -34.07
N ASP A 298 -10.89 6.22 -33.38
CA ASP A 298 -12.01 6.02 -32.45
C ASP A 298 -11.96 6.99 -31.25
N ILE A 299 -10.78 7.53 -30.95
CA ILE A 299 -10.53 8.47 -29.87
C ILE A 299 -10.08 9.85 -30.35
N ASN A 300 -10.07 10.07 -31.64
CA ASN A 300 -9.60 11.31 -32.28
C ASN A 300 -8.17 11.71 -31.90
N TRP A 301 -7.28 10.71 -31.72
CA TRP A 301 -5.86 10.91 -31.42
C TRP A 301 -4.98 10.66 -32.64
N ASP A 302 -3.82 11.32 -32.69
CA ASP A 302 -2.75 10.87 -33.58
C ASP A 302 -2.32 9.46 -33.14
N TRP A 303 -2.22 8.52 -34.09
CA TRP A 303 -1.84 7.14 -33.81
C TRP A 303 -0.47 7.03 -33.12
N ARG A 304 0.44 8.01 -33.34
CA ARG A 304 1.75 8.06 -32.72
C ARG A 304 1.66 8.34 -31.22
N LEU A 305 0.67 9.15 -30.81
CA LEU A 305 0.41 9.38 -29.39
C LEU A 305 -0.10 8.10 -28.71
N LEU A 306 -1.01 7.36 -29.36
CA LEU A 306 -1.45 6.07 -28.86
C LEU A 306 -0.30 5.04 -28.81
N ALA A 307 0.58 5.05 -29.82
CA ALA A 307 1.80 4.23 -29.83
C ALA A 307 2.79 4.65 -28.70
N SER A 308 2.95 5.96 -28.44
CA SER A 308 3.81 6.43 -27.35
C SER A 308 3.28 6.03 -25.99
N LEU A 309 1.96 5.99 -25.79
CA LEU A 309 1.34 5.46 -24.60
C LEU A 309 1.69 3.98 -24.43
N ALA A 310 1.55 3.15 -25.46
CA ALA A 310 1.92 1.73 -25.43
C ALA A 310 3.43 1.53 -25.15
N TYR A 311 4.27 2.38 -25.72
CA TYR A 311 5.72 2.37 -25.44
C TYR A 311 6.02 2.63 -23.96
N THR A 312 5.36 3.65 -23.39
CA THR A 312 5.51 3.98 -21.95
C THR A 312 4.99 2.87 -21.05
N GLU A 313 3.91 2.19 -21.46
CA GLU A 313 3.25 1.16 -20.67
C GLU A 313 3.99 -0.17 -20.66
N SER A 314 4.52 -0.61 -21.81
CA SER A 314 5.07 -1.95 -21.96
C SER A 314 6.33 -2.04 -22.80
N ASN A 315 6.84 -0.94 -23.34
CA ASN A 315 7.89 -0.98 -24.36
C ASN A 315 7.51 -1.84 -25.59
N PHE A 316 6.23 -1.85 -25.95
CA PHE A 316 5.63 -2.72 -26.97
C PHE A 316 5.69 -4.22 -26.67
N ASP A 317 5.89 -4.62 -25.41
CA ASP A 317 5.88 -6.03 -25.01
C ASP A 317 4.44 -6.49 -24.72
N THR A 318 3.92 -7.37 -25.60
CA THR A 318 2.58 -7.94 -25.43
C THR A 318 2.48 -8.94 -24.28
N THR A 319 3.61 -9.48 -23.83
CA THR A 319 3.65 -10.45 -22.72
C THR A 319 3.85 -9.79 -21.37
N ALA A 320 4.07 -8.47 -21.36
CA ALA A 320 4.31 -7.71 -20.16
C ALA A 320 3.22 -7.89 -19.10
N VAL A 321 3.64 -8.14 -17.87
CA VAL A 321 2.77 -8.18 -16.70
C VAL A 321 3.40 -7.27 -15.65
N SER A 322 2.70 -6.19 -15.27
CA SER A 322 3.18 -5.31 -14.22
C SER A 322 3.12 -6.00 -12.85
N TRP A 323 3.84 -5.50 -11.91
CA TRP A 323 3.79 -5.97 -10.53
C TRP A 323 2.37 -5.87 -9.91
N ALA A 324 1.58 -4.89 -10.34
CA ALA A 324 0.19 -4.73 -9.95
C ALA A 324 -0.76 -5.68 -10.71
N GLY A 325 -0.24 -6.46 -11.66
CA GLY A 325 -1.02 -7.40 -12.46
C GLY A 325 -1.65 -6.80 -13.71
N ALA A 326 -1.30 -5.56 -14.10
CA ALA A 326 -1.69 -5.02 -15.41
C ALA A 326 -1.02 -5.83 -16.51
N LYS A 327 -1.71 -6.06 -17.64
CA LYS A 327 -1.28 -7.02 -18.64
C LYS A 327 -1.23 -6.45 -20.05
N GLY A 328 -0.30 -6.98 -20.83
CA GLY A 328 -0.21 -6.81 -22.27
C GLY A 328 0.25 -5.43 -22.73
N LEU A 329 0.10 -5.17 -24.00
CA LEU A 329 0.66 -4.02 -24.71
C LEU A 329 0.27 -2.67 -24.09
N MET A 330 -0.97 -2.53 -23.66
CA MET A 330 -1.53 -1.30 -23.10
C MET A 330 -1.63 -1.32 -21.57
N GLN A 331 -1.08 -2.33 -20.90
CA GLN A 331 -1.03 -2.48 -19.45
C GLN A 331 -2.37 -2.19 -18.74
N LEU A 332 -3.43 -2.80 -19.23
CA LEU A 332 -4.74 -2.71 -18.58
C LEU A 332 -4.82 -3.68 -17.39
N MET A 333 -5.39 -3.20 -16.28
CA MET A 333 -5.74 -4.08 -15.17
C MET A 333 -6.79 -5.10 -15.62
N PRO A 334 -6.76 -6.35 -15.14
CA PRO A 334 -7.70 -7.39 -15.57
C PRO A 334 -9.17 -7.02 -15.39
N SER A 335 -9.52 -6.25 -14.36
CA SER A 335 -10.88 -5.72 -14.14
C SER A 335 -11.27 -4.72 -15.23
N THR A 336 -10.38 -3.78 -15.55
CA THR A 336 -10.57 -2.77 -16.61
C THR A 336 -10.66 -3.46 -17.98
N ALA A 337 -9.78 -4.40 -18.28
CA ALA A 337 -9.80 -5.15 -19.54
C ALA A 337 -11.14 -5.85 -19.74
N ARG A 338 -11.64 -6.55 -18.71
CA ARG A 338 -12.98 -7.20 -18.76
C ARG A 338 -14.10 -6.19 -18.94
N ALA A 339 -14.07 -5.08 -18.21
CA ALA A 339 -15.08 -4.02 -18.35
C ALA A 339 -15.10 -3.42 -19.76
N MET A 340 -13.94 -3.34 -20.43
CA MET A 340 -13.82 -2.89 -21.83
C MET A 340 -14.08 -4.00 -22.85
N GLY A 341 -14.42 -5.21 -22.41
CA GLY A 341 -14.88 -6.31 -23.25
C GLY A 341 -13.77 -7.23 -23.76
N VAL A 342 -12.61 -7.26 -23.10
CA VAL A 342 -11.55 -8.24 -23.43
C VAL A 342 -12.00 -9.63 -22.96
N PRO A 343 -12.01 -10.65 -23.82
CA PRO A 343 -12.31 -12.02 -23.40
C PRO A 343 -11.26 -12.53 -22.41
N ALA A 344 -11.69 -13.37 -21.46
CA ALA A 344 -10.79 -13.98 -20.48
C ALA A 344 -9.62 -14.71 -21.16
N GLY A 345 -8.40 -14.46 -20.73
CA GLY A 345 -7.16 -15.02 -21.29
C GLY A 345 -6.69 -14.39 -22.60
N LYS A 346 -7.32 -13.29 -23.03
CA LYS A 346 -6.92 -12.50 -24.21
C LYS A 346 -6.28 -11.15 -23.86
N GLU A 347 -5.97 -10.90 -22.59
CA GLU A 347 -5.42 -9.63 -22.11
C GLU A 347 -4.07 -9.28 -22.76
N GLN A 348 -3.32 -10.30 -23.19
CA GLN A 348 -2.02 -10.15 -23.86
C GLN A 348 -2.12 -10.14 -25.40
N ASN A 349 -3.33 -10.30 -25.97
CA ASN A 349 -3.51 -10.14 -27.40
C ASN A 349 -3.38 -8.65 -27.77
N PRO A 350 -2.47 -8.27 -28.71
CA PRO A 350 -2.18 -6.87 -29.00
C PRO A 350 -3.40 -6.10 -29.51
N GLU A 351 -4.22 -6.70 -30.38
CA GLU A 351 -5.40 -6.06 -30.92
C GLU A 351 -6.49 -5.85 -29.87
N GLU A 352 -6.76 -6.87 -29.03
CA GLU A 352 -7.73 -6.75 -27.95
C GLU A 352 -7.26 -5.73 -26.90
N SER A 353 -5.96 -5.68 -26.62
CA SER A 353 -5.35 -4.72 -25.68
C SER A 353 -5.51 -3.27 -26.17
N ILE A 354 -5.18 -2.97 -27.43
CA ILE A 354 -5.32 -1.64 -28.04
C ILE A 354 -6.79 -1.23 -28.09
N LYS A 355 -7.66 -2.11 -28.60
CA LYS A 355 -9.10 -1.86 -28.68
C LYS A 355 -9.75 -1.58 -27.33
N ALA A 356 -9.34 -2.30 -26.28
CA ALA A 356 -9.82 -2.05 -24.94
C ALA A 356 -9.30 -0.73 -24.37
N ALA A 357 -8.03 -0.40 -24.62
CA ALA A 357 -7.45 0.88 -24.22
C ALA A 357 -8.17 2.07 -24.86
N THR A 358 -8.49 2.01 -26.15
CA THR A 358 -9.26 3.09 -26.79
C THR A 358 -10.67 3.24 -26.21
N LYS A 359 -11.37 2.15 -25.90
CA LYS A 359 -12.65 2.21 -25.19
C LYS A 359 -12.51 2.82 -23.78
N TYR A 360 -11.43 2.50 -23.08
CA TYR A 360 -11.17 3.05 -21.75
C TYR A 360 -10.86 4.55 -21.85
N ILE A 361 -10.09 4.98 -22.84
CA ILE A 361 -9.84 6.40 -23.15
C ILE A 361 -11.15 7.14 -23.43
N VAL A 362 -12.07 6.57 -24.21
CA VAL A 362 -13.42 7.16 -24.46
C VAL A 362 -14.21 7.30 -23.14
N ALA A 363 -14.11 6.31 -22.25
CA ALA A 363 -14.78 6.39 -20.95
C ALA A 363 -14.19 7.51 -20.08
N MET A 364 -12.86 7.65 -20.07
CA MET A 364 -12.17 8.74 -19.37
C MET A 364 -12.50 10.11 -19.95
N ASP A 365 -12.55 10.25 -21.28
CA ASP A 365 -12.94 11.50 -21.95
C ASP A 365 -14.32 11.99 -21.47
N LYS A 366 -15.29 11.08 -21.35
CA LYS A 366 -16.60 11.39 -20.78
C LYS A 366 -16.54 11.82 -19.33
N SER A 367 -15.64 11.23 -18.54
CA SER A 367 -15.47 11.56 -17.12
C SER A 367 -14.87 12.96 -16.91
N PHE A 368 -14.18 13.50 -17.93
CA PHE A 368 -13.59 14.83 -17.92
C PHE A 368 -14.31 15.81 -18.86
N ALA A 369 -15.60 15.60 -19.14
CA ALA A 369 -16.37 16.45 -20.06
C ALA A 369 -16.40 17.94 -19.67
N GLN A 370 -16.20 18.26 -18.38
CA GLN A 370 -16.10 19.64 -17.86
C GLN A 370 -14.77 20.33 -18.19
N VAL A 371 -13.73 19.57 -18.56
CA VAL A 371 -12.41 20.10 -18.95
C VAL A 371 -12.46 20.55 -20.41
N PRO A 372 -11.86 21.71 -20.79
CA PRO A 372 -11.74 22.13 -22.18
C PRO A 372 -11.15 21.03 -23.06
N GLN A 373 -11.68 20.89 -24.29
CA GLN A 373 -11.34 19.76 -25.16
C GLN A 373 -9.83 19.68 -25.46
N GLU A 374 -9.18 20.83 -25.63
CA GLU A 374 -7.75 20.95 -25.90
C GLU A 374 -6.85 20.49 -24.74
N GLU A 375 -7.35 20.54 -23.50
CA GLU A 375 -6.61 20.14 -22.30
C GLU A 375 -6.95 18.72 -21.85
N ARG A 376 -8.09 18.20 -22.29
CA ARG A 376 -8.66 16.94 -21.80
C ARG A 376 -7.72 15.75 -21.98
N ILE A 377 -6.90 15.78 -23.01
CA ILE A 377 -5.90 14.75 -23.27
C ILE A 377 -4.87 14.60 -22.14
N ASN A 378 -4.50 15.72 -21.49
CA ASN A 378 -3.56 15.70 -20.38
C ASN A 378 -4.18 15.02 -19.16
N PHE A 379 -5.47 15.28 -18.89
CA PHE A 379 -6.22 14.65 -17.82
C PHE A 379 -6.41 13.15 -18.07
N ILE A 380 -6.68 12.76 -19.32
CA ILE A 380 -6.80 11.35 -19.71
C ILE A 380 -5.47 10.63 -19.53
N LEU A 381 -4.35 11.19 -19.95
CA LEU A 381 -3.02 10.58 -19.77
C LEU A 381 -2.66 10.45 -18.29
N ALA A 382 -2.94 11.49 -17.49
CA ALA A 382 -2.76 11.44 -16.04
C ALA A 382 -3.63 10.33 -15.40
N ALA A 383 -4.91 10.25 -15.80
CA ALA A 383 -5.85 9.26 -15.28
C ALA A 383 -5.53 7.84 -15.76
N TYR A 384 -4.98 7.67 -16.95
CA TYR A 384 -4.53 6.38 -17.45
C TYR A 384 -3.43 5.79 -16.54
N ASN A 385 -2.50 6.64 -16.11
CA ASN A 385 -1.39 6.25 -15.25
C ASN A 385 -1.79 6.10 -13.77
N SER A 386 -2.55 7.07 -13.20
CA SER A 386 -2.83 7.12 -11.77
C SER A 386 -4.23 6.65 -11.37
N GLY A 387 -5.16 6.53 -12.32
CA GLY A 387 -6.58 6.27 -12.07
C GLY A 387 -7.45 7.53 -12.10
N ILE A 388 -8.68 7.38 -12.58
CA ILE A 388 -9.64 8.50 -12.75
C ILE A 388 -9.93 9.19 -11.41
N GLY A 389 -10.12 8.43 -10.34
CA GLY A 389 -10.45 8.95 -9.01
C GLY A 389 -9.42 9.94 -8.49
N HIS A 390 -8.13 9.61 -8.60
CA HIS A 390 -7.07 10.52 -8.16
C HIS A 390 -7.03 11.84 -8.90
N VAL A 391 -7.27 11.82 -10.22
CA VAL A 391 -7.32 13.05 -11.00
C VAL A 391 -8.55 13.88 -10.63
N GLN A 392 -9.70 13.24 -10.40
CA GLN A 392 -10.92 13.93 -9.94
C GLN A 392 -10.74 14.52 -8.53
N ASP A 393 -10.11 13.82 -7.62
CA ASP A 393 -9.77 14.32 -6.28
C ASP A 393 -8.82 15.51 -6.35
N ALA A 394 -7.80 15.44 -7.22
CA ALA A 394 -6.88 16.54 -7.45
C ALA A 394 -7.61 17.78 -8.02
N MET A 395 -8.54 17.59 -8.95
CA MET A 395 -9.38 18.69 -9.49
C MET A 395 -10.24 19.32 -8.40
N ALA A 396 -10.91 18.50 -7.57
CA ALA A 396 -11.73 18.99 -6.46
C ALA A 396 -10.90 19.75 -5.41
N LEU A 397 -9.67 19.30 -5.14
CA LEU A 397 -8.73 20.02 -4.28
C LEU A 397 -8.29 21.34 -4.92
N ALA A 398 -7.96 21.36 -6.20
CA ALA A 398 -7.59 22.58 -6.92
C ALA A 398 -8.71 23.63 -6.84
N GLU A 399 -9.95 23.24 -7.11
CA GLU A 399 -11.13 24.09 -6.99
C GLU A 399 -11.29 24.62 -5.56
N LYS A 400 -11.21 23.74 -4.55
CA LYS A 400 -11.32 24.09 -3.11
C LYS A 400 -10.30 25.15 -2.70
N TYR A 401 -9.10 25.11 -3.25
CA TYR A 401 -8.01 26.04 -2.94
C TYR A 401 -7.85 27.18 -3.96
N GLY A 402 -8.82 27.37 -4.87
CA GLY A 402 -8.80 28.43 -5.88
C GLY A 402 -7.61 28.32 -6.83
N LYS A 403 -7.20 27.09 -7.18
CA LYS A 403 -6.17 26.79 -8.18
C LYS A 403 -6.85 26.24 -9.42
N ASN A 404 -6.31 26.62 -10.57
CA ASN A 404 -6.75 26.10 -11.87
C ASN A 404 -5.76 25.05 -12.37
#